data_ccd911601e74b5529fc23fb64d15693c
#
_entry.id   ccd911601e74b5529fc23fb64d15693c
#
_cell.length_a   1.000
_cell.length_b   1.000
_cell.length_c   1.000
_cell.angle_alpha   90.00
_cell.angle_beta   90.00
_cell.angle_gamma   90.00
#
_symmetry.space_group_name_H-M   'P 1'
#
loop_
_entity.id
_entity.type
_entity.pdbx_description
1 polymer ?
#
loop_
_entity_poly.entity_id
_entity_poly.type
_entity_poly.pdbx_seq_one_letter_code
_entity_poly.pdbx_strand_id
1 'polypeptide(L)'
;GDILAALRKAAKKADKVYLATDPDREGEAISWHLAHSLKLDEKKMRRITFNEITKTAVKASIKEGREIDQNLVDAQQTRRILDRMVGYKISPVLWAKVKRGLSAGRVQSVALRIIGDREEEINNFIPEEYWSLDAEFSVEGEKKPLAAKFYGMKNKKINIHSKEELDK
;
A
#
# COMPACT_ATOMS: atom_id res chain seq x y z
N GLY A 1 5.41 1.37 -31.10
CA GLY A 1 5.68 2.43 -32.05
C GLY A 1 4.67 3.53 -32.08
N ASP A 2 3.43 3.26 -32.44
CA ASP A 2 2.44 4.29 -32.81
C ASP A 2 1.95 5.15 -31.64
N ILE A 3 1.81 4.60 -30.44
CA ILE A 3 1.38 5.35 -29.26
C ILE A 3 2.38 6.44 -28.88
N LEU A 4 3.68 6.11 -28.85
CA LEU A 4 4.72 7.11 -28.54
C LEU A 4 4.80 8.22 -29.63
N ALA A 5 4.56 7.87 -30.89
CA ALA A 5 4.53 8.86 -31.96
C ALA A 5 3.34 9.80 -31.82
N ALA A 6 2.16 9.27 -31.49
CA ALA A 6 0.96 10.08 -31.21
C ALA A 6 1.15 11.01 -30.02
N LEU A 7 1.71 10.49 -28.91
CA LEU A 7 2.00 11.28 -27.71
C LEU A 7 3.04 12.39 -27.99
N ARG A 8 4.09 12.12 -28.77
CA ARG A 8 5.06 13.13 -29.19
C ARG A 8 4.41 14.24 -30.00
N LYS A 9 3.51 13.87 -30.92
CA LYS A 9 2.79 14.85 -31.75
C LYS A 9 1.88 15.74 -30.90
N ALA A 10 1.21 15.15 -29.91
CA ALA A 10 0.37 15.89 -28.98
C ALA A 10 1.19 16.82 -28.08
N ALA A 11 2.28 16.30 -27.48
CA ALA A 11 3.17 17.07 -26.60
C ALA A 11 3.83 18.28 -27.31
N LYS A 12 4.18 18.13 -28.59
CA LYS A 12 4.73 19.25 -29.37
C LYS A 12 3.73 20.39 -29.57
N LYS A 13 2.44 20.09 -29.64
CA LYS A 13 1.36 21.08 -29.84
C LYS A 13 0.90 21.72 -28.53
N ALA A 14 1.22 21.10 -27.39
CA ALA A 14 0.78 21.58 -26.09
C ALA A 14 1.69 22.67 -25.56
N ASP A 15 1.12 23.68 -24.89
CA ASP A 15 1.87 24.70 -24.17
C ASP A 15 2.48 24.17 -22.89
N LYS A 16 1.78 23.26 -22.20
CA LYS A 16 2.24 22.58 -20.98
C LYS A 16 1.88 21.10 -21.03
N VAL A 17 2.76 20.29 -20.45
CA VAL A 17 2.58 18.84 -20.29
C VAL A 17 2.63 18.52 -18.80
N TYR A 18 1.56 17.94 -18.28
CA TYR A 18 1.50 17.49 -16.89
C TYR A 18 1.70 15.99 -16.82
N LEU A 19 2.64 15.57 -16.00
CA LEU A 19 2.94 14.16 -15.71
C LEU A 19 2.22 13.80 -14.41
N ALA A 20 1.10 13.09 -14.52
CA ALA A 20 0.14 12.83 -13.44
C ALA A 20 0.10 11.34 -13.07
N THR A 21 1.25 10.72 -12.91
CA THR A 21 1.37 9.35 -12.42
C THR A 21 1.28 9.30 -10.90
N ASP A 22 1.18 8.10 -10.31
CA ASP A 22 1.02 7.89 -8.88
C ASP A 22 2.08 8.61 -8.04
N PRO A 23 1.75 9.01 -6.79
CA PRO A 23 2.64 9.78 -5.91
C PRO A 23 3.69 8.90 -5.22
N ASP A 24 4.25 7.92 -5.93
CA ASP A 24 5.29 7.02 -5.44
C ASP A 24 6.51 7.01 -6.37
N ARG A 25 7.55 6.26 -5.98
CA ARG A 25 8.78 6.15 -6.79
C ARG A 25 8.54 5.48 -8.15
N GLU A 26 7.59 4.57 -8.27
CA GLU A 26 7.25 3.92 -9.54
C GLU A 26 6.61 4.93 -10.50
N GLY A 27 5.67 5.74 -10.00
CA GLY A 27 5.07 6.84 -10.74
C GLY A 27 6.09 7.91 -11.14
N GLU A 28 7.05 8.24 -10.26
CA GLU A 28 8.11 9.19 -10.56
C GLU A 28 9.02 8.67 -11.70
N ALA A 29 9.40 7.39 -11.66
CA ALA A 29 10.20 6.76 -12.72
C ALA A 29 9.43 6.69 -14.05
N ILE A 30 8.12 6.40 -14.03
CA ILE A 30 7.28 6.43 -15.23
C ILE A 30 7.26 7.85 -15.84
N SER A 31 7.07 8.87 -15.02
CA SER A 31 7.12 10.27 -15.44
C SER A 31 8.46 10.63 -16.08
N TRP A 32 9.56 10.22 -15.45
CA TRP A 32 10.92 10.43 -15.97
C TRP A 32 11.12 9.74 -17.33
N HIS A 33 10.73 8.47 -17.44
CA HIS A 33 10.82 7.72 -18.69
C HIS A 33 9.98 8.34 -19.81
N LEU A 34 8.78 8.82 -19.51
CA LEU A 34 7.92 9.52 -20.45
C LEU A 34 8.57 10.82 -20.91
N ALA A 35 9.09 11.64 -19.99
CA ALA A 35 9.78 12.88 -20.30
C ALA A 35 10.93 12.66 -21.27
N HIS A 36 11.79 11.66 -21.00
CA HIS A 36 12.91 11.30 -21.85
C HIS A 36 12.46 10.74 -23.22
N SER A 37 11.52 9.82 -23.22
CA SER A 37 11.02 9.16 -24.44
C SER A 37 10.32 10.14 -25.38
N LEU A 38 9.60 11.10 -24.83
CA LEU A 38 8.89 12.13 -25.58
C LEU A 38 9.77 13.33 -25.90
N LYS A 39 10.98 13.42 -25.33
CA LYS A 39 11.91 14.55 -25.43
C LYS A 39 11.21 15.86 -25.03
N LEU A 40 10.57 15.85 -23.84
CA LEU A 40 9.86 17.02 -23.33
C LEU A 40 10.85 18.11 -22.92
N ASP A 41 10.47 19.35 -23.16
CA ASP A 41 11.16 20.53 -22.66
C ASP A 41 10.83 20.69 -21.16
N GLU A 42 11.84 20.78 -20.30
CA GLU A 42 11.69 20.97 -18.85
C GLU A 42 10.86 22.21 -18.50
N LYS A 43 10.94 23.27 -19.30
CA LYS A 43 10.14 24.49 -19.08
C LYS A 43 8.65 24.28 -19.31
N LYS A 44 8.29 23.34 -20.18
CA LYS A 44 6.90 23.00 -20.50
C LYS A 44 6.34 21.87 -19.66
N MET A 45 7.20 21.12 -18.97
CA MET A 45 6.83 19.95 -18.20
C MET A 45 6.62 20.29 -16.73
N ARG A 46 5.61 19.68 -16.11
CA ARG A 46 5.39 19.73 -14.65
C ARG A 46 4.91 18.36 -14.16
N ARG A 47 5.50 17.92 -13.07
CA ARG A 47 5.06 16.74 -12.31
C ARG A 47 3.95 17.16 -11.36
N ILE A 48 2.80 16.50 -11.43
CA ILE A 48 1.68 16.70 -10.50
C ILE A 48 1.34 15.38 -9.82
N THR A 49 0.98 15.46 -8.56
CA THR A 49 0.59 14.29 -7.74
C THR A 49 -0.68 14.61 -6.97
N PHE A 50 -1.54 13.61 -6.83
CA PHE A 50 -2.75 13.69 -6.01
C PHE A 50 -3.08 12.29 -5.48
N ASN A 51 -3.67 12.23 -4.28
CA ASN A 51 -4.03 10.98 -3.63
C ASN A 51 -5.48 10.56 -3.90
N GLU A 52 -6.27 11.46 -4.49
CA GLU A 52 -7.67 11.21 -4.84
C GLU A 52 -8.04 11.89 -6.16
N ILE A 53 -8.96 11.27 -6.91
CA ILE A 53 -9.44 11.80 -8.20
C ILE A 53 -10.69 12.65 -7.98
N THR A 54 -10.53 13.77 -7.25
CA THR A 54 -11.58 14.76 -7.08
C THR A 54 -11.25 16.03 -7.86
N LYS A 55 -12.29 16.78 -8.26
CA LYS A 55 -12.11 18.05 -8.98
C LYS A 55 -11.25 19.05 -8.20
N THR A 56 -11.38 19.05 -6.88
CA THR A 56 -10.63 19.94 -5.98
C THR A 56 -9.15 19.56 -5.92
N ALA A 57 -8.86 18.26 -5.66
CA ALA A 57 -7.50 17.73 -5.58
C ALA A 57 -6.72 17.93 -6.90
N VAL A 58 -7.35 17.59 -8.03
CA VAL A 58 -6.72 17.77 -9.35
C VAL A 58 -6.45 19.24 -9.65
N LYS A 59 -7.37 20.16 -9.34
CA LYS A 59 -7.13 21.60 -9.53
C LYS A 59 -6.03 22.16 -8.63
N ALA A 60 -5.94 21.68 -7.40
CA ALA A 60 -4.87 22.07 -6.48
C ALA A 60 -3.52 21.56 -6.99
N SER A 61 -3.41 20.28 -7.37
CA SER A 61 -2.16 19.70 -7.85
C SER A 61 -1.61 20.36 -9.13
N ILE A 62 -2.49 20.84 -10.02
CA ILE A 62 -2.07 21.62 -11.21
C ILE A 62 -1.37 22.93 -10.81
N LYS A 63 -1.81 23.57 -9.74
CA LYS A 63 -1.19 24.82 -9.23
C LYS A 63 0.15 24.55 -8.54
N GLU A 64 0.28 23.40 -7.89
CA GLU A 64 1.45 22.97 -7.11
C GLU A 64 2.44 22.11 -7.92
N GLY A 65 2.33 22.13 -9.26
CA GLY A 65 3.19 21.35 -10.14
C GLY A 65 4.68 21.58 -9.88
N ARG A 66 5.42 20.50 -9.68
CA ARG A 66 6.85 20.48 -9.35
C ARG A 66 7.69 19.87 -10.48
N GLU A 67 8.99 19.84 -10.29
CA GLU A 67 9.91 19.08 -11.13
C GLU A 67 9.89 17.58 -10.74
N ILE A 68 10.47 16.74 -11.59
CA ILE A 68 10.65 15.31 -11.29
C ILE A 68 11.70 15.17 -10.17
N ASP A 69 11.39 14.38 -9.18
CA ASP A 69 12.34 14.05 -8.10
C ASP A 69 13.30 12.95 -8.57
N GLN A 70 14.53 13.33 -8.89
CA GLN A 70 15.56 12.42 -9.35
C GLN A 70 15.93 11.37 -8.30
N ASN A 71 15.85 11.69 -7.01
CA ASN A 71 16.14 10.73 -5.95
C ASN A 71 15.14 9.57 -5.93
N LEU A 72 13.85 9.86 -6.17
CA LEU A 72 12.82 8.81 -6.28
C LEU A 72 13.02 7.97 -7.54
N VAL A 73 13.42 8.58 -8.66
CA VAL A 73 13.77 7.86 -9.89
C VAL A 73 14.94 6.92 -9.66
N ASP A 74 16.01 7.41 -9.03
CA ASP A 74 17.21 6.62 -8.74
C ASP A 74 16.92 5.48 -7.74
N ALA A 75 16.07 5.74 -6.75
CA ALA A 75 15.61 4.72 -5.82
C ALA A 75 14.84 3.59 -6.53
N GLN A 76 13.98 3.93 -7.49
CA GLN A 76 13.27 2.95 -8.30
C GLN A 76 14.23 2.15 -9.19
N GLN A 77 15.15 2.81 -9.87
CA GLN A 77 16.13 2.13 -10.74
C GLN A 77 17.03 1.20 -9.92
N THR A 78 17.52 1.66 -8.77
CA THR A 78 18.33 0.86 -7.85
C THR A 78 17.59 -0.40 -7.40
N ARG A 79 16.32 -0.27 -7.01
CA ARG A 79 15.49 -1.42 -6.67
C ARG A 79 15.38 -2.40 -7.82
N ARG A 80 15.11 -1.92 -9.03
CA ARG A 80 14.98 -2.76 -10.22
C ARG A 80 16.28 -3.53 -10.52
N ILE A 81 17.43 -2.87 -10.38
CA ILE A 81 18.75 -3.49 -10.57
C ILE A 81 18.97 -4.56 -9.49
N LEU A 82 18.73 -4.25 -8.22
CA LEU A 82 18.86 -5.20 -7.11
C LEU A 82 17.98 -6.44 -7.30
N ASP A 83 16.71 -6.27 -7.65
CA ASP A 83 15.81 -7.39 -7.88
C ASP A 83 16.31 -8.32 -9.00
N ARG A 84 16.84 -7.74 -10.08
CA ARG A 84 17.44 -8.51 -11.17
C ARG A 84 18.72 -9.22 -10.72
N MET A 85 19.60 -8.54 -10.01
CA MET A 85 20.85 -9.14 -9.52
C MET A 85 20.57 -10.31 -8.56
N VAL A 86 19.65 -10.14 -7.61
CA VAL A 86 19.26 -11.19 -6.67
C VAL A 86 18.65 -12.37 -7.43
N GLY A 87 17.67 -12.12 -8.30
CA GLY A 87 17.02 -13.15 -9.08
C GLY A 87 18.00 -13.97 -9.94
N TYR A 88 18.85 -13.31 -10.71
CA TYR A 88 19.79 -13.99 -11.61
C TYR A 88 20.94 -14.69 -10.90
N LYS A 89 21.40 -14.20 -9.75
CA LYS A 89 22.51 -14.82 -9.02
C LYS A 89 22.06 -15.95 -8.10
N ILE A 90 20.91 -15.83 -7.46
CA ILE A 90 20.46 -16.80 -6.45
C ILE A 90 19.59 -17.92 -7.06
N SER A 91 18.78 -17.63 -8.07
CA SER A 91 17.93 -18.67 -8.68
C SER A 91 18.73 -19.88 -9.22
N PRO A 92 19.90 -19.71 -9.88
CA PRO A 92 20.72 -20.86 -10.29
C PRO A 92 21.23 -21.69 -9.11
N VAL A 93 21.53 -21.08 -7.96
CA VAL A 93 21.93 -21.80 -6.75
C VAL A 93 20.78 -22.67 -6.24
N LEU A 94 19.55 -22.15 -6.26
CA LEU A 94 18.37 -22.94 -5.92
C LEU A 94 18.17 -24.12 -6.89
N TRP A 95 18.42 -23.92 -8.18
CA TRP A 95 18.31 -24.99 -9.18
C TRP A 95 19.34 -26.11 -8.97
N ALA A 96 20.54 -25.74 -8.55
CA ALA A 96 21.62 -26.69 -8.31
C ALA A 96 21.45 -27.45 -6.97
N LYS A 97 20.94 -26.79 -5.94
CA LYS A 97 20.93 -27.32 -4.57
C LYS A 97 19.56 -27.81 -4.09
N VAL A 98 18.46 -27.35 -4.70
CA VAL A 98 17.10 -27.69 -4.29
C VAL A 98 16.34 -28.32 -5.45
N LYS A 99 15.84 -27.53 -6.40
CA LYS A 99 15.06 -28.00 -7.54
C LYS A 99 15.04 -27.00 -8.67
N ARG A 100 15.11 -27.47 -9.92
CA ARG A 100 14.92 -26.63 -11.12
C ARG A 100 13.52 -25.99 -11.14
N GLY A 101 13.45 -24.75 -11.62
CA GLY A 101 12.21 -23.99 -11.74
C GLY A 101 11.88 -23.11 -10.54
N LEU A 102 12.65 -23.20 -9.44
CA LEU A 102 12.50 -22.27 -8.32
C LEU A 102 13.09 -20.89 -8.67
N SER A 103 12.52 -19.84 -8.11
CA SER A 103 13.05 -18.49 -8.26
C SER A 103 13.31 -17.85 -6.89
N ALA A 104 14.37 -17.05 -6.82
CA ALA A 104 14.66 -16.21 -5.66
C ALA A 104 14.26 -14.76 -5.94
N GLY A 105 13.77 -14.09 -4.92
CA GLY A 105 13.42 -12.69 -5.01
C GLY A 105 13.22 -12.07 -3.63
N ARG A 106 13.56 -10.78 -3.48
CA ARG A 106 13.42 -10.06 -2.20
C ARG A 106 12.00 -10.06 -1.67
N VAL A 107 11.03 -9.77 -2.54
CA VAL A 107 9.60 -9.73 -2.17
C VAL A 107 9.11 -11.11 -1.77
N GLN A 108 9.46 -12.15 -2.52
CA GLN A 108 9.08 -13.53 -2.23
C GLN A 108 9.60 -13.99 -0.86
N SER A 109 10.85 -13.68 -0.54
CA SER A 109 11.47 -14.07 0.73
C SER A 109 10.80 -13.38 1.93
N VAL A 110 10.51 -12.09 1.81
CA VAL A 110 9.82 -11.34 2.86
C VAL A 110 8.38 -11.83 3.03
N ALA A 111 7.66 -12.05 1.93
CA ALA A 111 6.29 -12.55 1.98
C ALA A 111 6.22 -13.94 2.66
N LEU A 112 7.13 -14.84 2.29
CA LEU A 112 7.20 -16.17 2.90
C LEU A 112 7.53 -16.08 4.40
N ARG A 113 8.43 -15.18 4.79
CA ARG A 113 8.75 -14.95 6.20
C ARG A 113 7.54 -14.48 7.00
N ILE A 114 6.81 -13.48 6.51
CA ILE A 114 5.61 -12.95 7.16
C ILE A 114 4.55 -14.05 7.32
N ILE A 115 4.35 -14.87 6.27
CA ILE A 115 3.40 -15.98 6.32
C ILE A 115 3.85 -17.04 7.32
N GLY A 116 5.15 -17.37 7.32
CA GLY A 116 5.71 -18.35 8.26
C GLY A 116 5.60 -17.90 9.72
N ASP A 117 5.95 -16.65 10.01
CA ASP A 117 5.83 -16.06 11.34
C ASP A 117 4.35 -16.07 11.81
N ARG A 118 3.42 -15.78 10.91
CA ARG A 118 1.98 -15.82 11.23
C ARG A 118 1.49 -17.26 11.47
N GLU A 119 1.96 -18.22 10.70
CA GLU A 119 1.62 -19.63 10.89
C GLU A 119 2.16 -20.16 12.24
N GLU A 120 3.35 -19.71 12.64
CA GLU A 120 3.91 -20.02 13.95
C GLU A 120 3.06 -19.42 15.08
N GLU A 121 2.59 -18.18 14.96
CA GLU A 121 1.66 -17.59 15.91
C GLU A 121 0.36 -18.39 16.03
N ILE A 122 -0.20 -18.86 14.89
CA ILE A 122 -1.42 -19.66 14.85
C ILE A 122 -1.21 -20.98 15.54
N ASN A 123 -0.09 -21.67 15.26
CA ASN A 123 0.22 -22.96 15.85
C ASN A 123 0.49 -22.89 17.37
N ASN A 124 1.03 -21.76 17.83
CA ASN A 124 1.31 -21.52 19.24
C ASN A 124 0.15 -20.85 20.00
N PHE A 125 -0.95 -20.53 19.30
CA PHE A 125 -2.10 -19.89 19.91
C PHE A 125 -2.78 -20.79 20.93
N ILE A 126 -2.86 -20.33 22.16
CA ILE A 126 -3.59 -20.98 23.25
C ILE A 126 -4.94 -20.24 23.37
N PRO A 127 -6.07 -20.91 23.07
CA PRO A 127 -7.38 -20.28 23.20
C PRO A 127 -7.70 -20.02 24.67
N GLU A 128 -8.11 -18.80 24.96
CA GLU A 128 -8.58 -18.39 26.28
C GLU A 128 -10.10 -18.19 26.24
N GLU A 129 -10.80 -18.78 27.20
CA GLU A 129 -12.24 -18.60 27.36
C GLU A 129 -12.52 -17.16 27.84
N TYR A 130 -13.48 -16.51 27.22
CA TYR A 130 -13.99 -15.23 27.68
C TYR A 130 -15.51 -15.15 27.55
N TRP A 131 -16.12 -14.38 28.40
CA TRP A 131 -17.55 -14.14 28.43
C TRP A 131 -17.86 -12.68 28.18
N SER A 132 -18.94 -12.40 27.46
CA SER A 132 -19.46 -11.05 27.26
C SER A 132 -20.87 -10.98 27.83
N LEU A 133 -21.18 -9.86 28.48
CA LEU A 133 -22.51 -9.54 28.94
C LEU A 133 -23.03 -8.36 28.12
N ASP A 134 -24.06 -8.64 27.34
CA ASP A 134 -24.76 -7.65 26.53
C ASP A 134 -26.17 -7.45 27.14
N ALA A 135 -26.61 -6.20 27.25
CA ALA A 135 -27.88 -5.84 27.80
C ALA A 135 -28.67 -4.92 26.85
N GLU A 136 -29.96 -5.10 26.80
CA GLU A 136 -30.88 -4.19 26.10
C GLU A 136 -31.76 -3.50 27.12
N PHE A 137 -31.69 -2.17 27.15
CA PHE A 137 -32.48 -1.33 28.04
C PHE A 137 -33.65 -0.69 27.31
N SER A 138 -34.87 -0.83 27.85
CA SER A 138 -36.00 -0.07 27.38
C SER A 138 -35.94 1.34 27.93
N VAL A 139 -36.00 2.34 27.09
CA VAL A 139 -36.01 3.76 27.46
C VAL A 139 -37.42 4.28 27.27
N GLU A 140 -38.00 4.88 28.31
CA GLU A 140 -39.35 5.43 28.27
C GLU A 140 -39.43 6.54 27.21
N GLY A 141 -40.42 6.42 26.29
CA GLY A 141 -40.58 7.35 25.17
C GLY A 141 -39.81 6.99 23.88
N GLU A 142 -38.90 6.04 23.93
CA GLU A 142 -38.16 5.60 22.77
C GLU A 142 -38.69 4.27 22.22
N LYS A 143 -38.75 4.15 20.87
CA LYS A 143 -39.20 2.92 20.20
C LYS A 143 -38.11 1.85 20.06
N LYS A 144 -36.84 2.22 20.18
CA LYS A 144 -35.73 1.31 20.03
C LYS A 144 -35.01 1.12 21.37
N PRO A 145 -34.71 -0.13 21.76
CA PRO A 145 -33.93 -0.39 22.95
C PRO A 145 -32.48 0.15 22.81
N LEU A 146 -31.90 0.54 23.93
CA LEU A 146 -30.51 0.91 24.04
C LEU A 146 -29.68 -0.37 24.28
N ALA A 147 -28.90 -0.76 23.29
CA ALA A 147 -27.95 -1.88 23.44
C ALA A 147 -26.71 -1.40 24.18
N ALA A 148 -26.28 -2.11 25.20
CA ALA A 148 -25.08 -1.82 25.97
C ALA A 148 -24.27 -3.09 26.21
N LYS A 149 -22.94 -2.94 26.28
CA LYS A 149 -22.01 -4.02 26.63
C LYS A 149 -21.38 -3.74 27.98
N PHE A 150 -21.27 -4.78 28.80
CA PHE A 150 -20.56 -4.66 30.05
C PHE A 150 -19.10 -4.31 29.79
N TYR A 151 -18.63 -3.24 30.40
CA TYR A 151 -17.26 -2.80 30.27
C TYR A 151 -16.42 -3.15 31.51
N GLY A 152 -17.04 -3.03 32.69
CA GLY A 152 -16.36 -3.25 33.96
C GLY A 152 -16.96 -2.44 35.09
N MET A 153 -16.24 -2.32 36.20
CA MET A 153 -16.66 -1.60 37.39
C MET A 153 -15.70 -0.45 37.74
N LYS A 154 -16.24 0.65 38.28
CA LYS A 154 -15.46 1.80 38.75
C LYS A 154 -14.46 2.32 37.68
N ASN A 155 -14.91 2.39 36.43
CA ASN A 155 -14.11 2.80 35.25
C ASN A 155 -12.91 1.91 34.93
N LYS A 156 -12.86 0.69 35.46
CA LYS A 156 -11.85 -0.30 35.09
C LYS A 156 -12.48 -1.38 34.23
N LYS A 157 -11.82 -1.70 33.11
CA LYS A 157 -12.23 -2.81 32.26
C LYS A 157 -12.03 -4.11 33.01
N ILE A 158 -13.06 -4.97 32.99
CA ILE A 158 -13.02 -6.31 33.55
C ILE A 158 -13.24 -7.29 32.42
N ASN A 159 -12.33 -8.26 32.27
CA ASN A 159 -12.51 -9.38 31.40
C ASN A 159 -13.08 -10.53 32.26
N ILE A 160 -14.13 -11.19 31.78
CA ILE A 160 -14.77 -12.29 32.45
C ILE A 160 -14.26 -13.59 31.77
N HIS A 161 -13.64 -14.46 32.52
CA HIS A 161 -13.02 -15.69 32.00
C HIS A 161 -13.78 -16.96 32.32
N SER A 162 -14.81 -16.89 33.18
CA SER A 162 -15.63 -18.06 33.49
C SER A 162 -17.09 -17.69 33.74
N LYS A 163 -17.95 -18.70 33.68
CA LYS A 163 -19.38 -18.51 33.99
C LYS A 163 -19.59 -18.10 35.45
N GLU A 164 -18.78 -18.59 36.38
CA GLU A 164 -18.86 -18.27 37.81
C GLU A 164 -18.49 -16.81 38.08
N GLU A 165 -17.65 -16.21 37.24
CA GLU A 165 -17.36 -14.77 37.31
C GLU A 165 -18.49 -13.93 36.75
N LEU A 166 -19.21 -14.44 35.73
CA LEU A 166 -20.37 -13.76 35.14
C LEU A 166 -21.57 -13.73 36.08
N ASP A 167 -21.75 -14.80 36.88
CA ASP A 167 -22.90 -14.98 37.78
C ASP A 167 -22.75 -14.19 39.11
N LYS A 168 -21.64 -13.53 39.37
CA LYS A 168 -21.36 -12.68 40.55
C LYS A 168 -21.76 -11.21 40.27
#